data_b332b56ab93a65019d70c8491a7af81d
#
_entry.id   b332b56ab93a65019d70c8491a7af81d
#
_cell.length_a   1.000
_cell.length_b   1.000
_cell.length_c   1.000
_cell.angle_alpha   90.00
_cell.angle_beta   90.00
_cell.angle_gamma   90.00
#
_symmetry.space_group_name_H-M   'P 1'
#
loop_
_entity.id
_entity.type
_entity.pdbx_description
1 polymer ?
#
loop_
_entity_poly.entity_id
_entity_poly.type
_entity_poly.pdbx_seq_one_letter_code
_entity_poly.pdbx_strand_id
1 'polypeptide(L)'
;MIRATRTQWIKFAVVLALYLIFLVWLRSWLGLVVVPFIFDAYITKKIPWTWWRKSKNRHVVTVMGWVDAIVFALVAVYFVNLYFFQNYVIPSSSLEKSLLTGDYLFVSKMSYGPRVPQTPLHMPLAQHTLPFFNCKSYLEHPQWDYKRVKGLGDVQLNDIVVF
;
A
#
# COMPACT_ATOMS: atom_id res chain seq x y z
N MET A 1 4.36 -34.50 -1.53
CA MET A 1 4.77 -33.32 -0.73
C MET A 1 5.97 -32.68 -1.40
N ILE A 2 5.85 -31.47 -1.92
CA ILE A 2 7.00 -30.73 -2.48
C ILE A 2 7.85 -30.28 -1.30
N ARG A 3 9.04 -30.86 -1.13
CA ARG A 3 9.99 -30.40 -0.09
C ARG A 3 10.51 -29.04 -0.52
N ALA A 4 10.20 -28.01 0.27
CA ALA A 4 10.71 -26.67 0.03
C ALA A 4 12.24 -26.66 0.13
N THR A 5 12.90 -26.02 -0.83
CA THR A 5 14.36 -25.89 -0.87
C THR A 5 14.87 -24.93 0.21
N ARG A 6 16.13 -25.10 0.64
CA ARG A 6 16.77 -24.22 1.62
C ARG A 6 16.66 -22.73 1.22
N THR A 7 16.81 -22.43 -0.06
CA THR A 7 16.66 -21.06 -0.59
C THR A 7 15.25 -20.52 -0.44
N GLN A 8 14.21 -21.35 -0.56
CA GLN A 8 12.81 -20.93 -0.36
C GLN A 8 12.53 -20.59 1.09
N TRP A 9 13.06 -21.36 2.03
CA TRP A 9 12.97 -21.08 3.44
C TRP A 9 13.67 -19.78 3.83
N ILE A 10 14.85 -19.50 3.27
CA ILE A 10 15.57 -18.24 3.51
C ILE A 10 14.76 -17.05 2.98
N LYS A 11 14.26 -17.13 1.73
CA LYS A 11 13.42 -16.06 1.14
C LYS A 11 12.16 -15.83 1.96
N PHE A 12 11.49 -16.90 2.39
CA PHE A 12 10.31 -16.81 3.25
C PHE A 12 10.64 -16.12 4.58
N ALA A 13 11.73 -16.54 5.26
CA ALA A 13 12.12 -15.96 6.53
C ALA A 13 12.44 -14.46 6.42
N VAL A 14 13.16 -14.06 5.37
CA VAL A 14 13.49 -12.64 5.13
C VAL A 14 12.23 -11.81 4.89
N VAL A 15 11.35 -12.27 3.98
CA VAL A 15 10.12 -11.54 3.68
C VAL A 15 9.19 -11.49 4.89
N LEU A 16 9.07 -12.59 5.62
CA LEU A 16 8.27 -12.64 6.85
C LEU A 16 8.82 -11.70 7.91
N ALA A 17 10.13 -11.67 8.13
CA ALA A 17 10.75 -10.77 9.10
C ALA A 17 10.50 -9.29 8.75
N LEU A 18 10.73 -8.90 7.49
CA LEU A 18 10.45 -7.53 7.02
C LEU A 18 8.96 -7.18 7.18
N TYR A 19 8.07 -8.12 6.86
CA TYR A 19 6.63 -7.92 7.00
C TYR A 19 6.21 -7.77 8.48
N LEU A 20 6.75 -8.58 9.37
CA LEU A 20 6.47 -8.48 10.81
C LEU A 20 6.99 -7.17 11.41
N ILE A 21 8.19 -6.72 11.02
CA ILE A 21 8.73 -5.41 11.43
C ILE A 21 7.76 -4.30 10.99
N PHE A 22 7.27 -4.36 9.74
CA PHE A 22 6.29 -3.41 9.22
C PHE A 22 4.97 -3.46 10.01
N LEU A 23 4.45 -4.64 10.36
CA LEU A 23 3.22 -4.78 11.16
C LEU A 23 3.39 -4.23 12.58
N VAL A 24 4.54 -4.47 13.21
CA VAL A 24 4.85 -3.91 14.53
C VAL A 24 4.89 -2.38 14.47
N TRP A 25 5.51 -1.83 13.44
CA TRP A 25 5.53 -0.38 13.20
C TRP A 25 4.12 0.18 13.04
N LEU A 26 3.26 -0.46 12.25
CA LEU A 26 1.86 -0.09 12.08
C LEU A 26 0.99 -0.34 13.32
N ARG A 27 1.46 -1.16 14.27
CA ARG A 27 0.66 -1.67 15.39
C ARG A 27 -0.67 -2.27 14.94
N SER A 28 -0.67 -3.01 13.84
CA SER A 28 -1.87 -3.60 13.22
C SER A 28 -1.82 -5.13 13.28
N TRP A 29 -2.70 -5.72 14.08
CA TRP A 29 -2.83 -7.18 14.18
C TRP A 29 -3.54 -7.81 12.99
N LEU A 30 -4.41 -7.04 12.32
CA LEU A 30 -5.14 -7.52 11.14
C LEU A 30 -4.22 -7.91 9.98
N GLY A 31 -3.04 -7.30 9.88
CA GLY A 31 -2.05 -7.70 8.88
C GLY A 31 -1.56 -9.13 9.01
N LEU A 32 -1.71 -9.78 10.18
CA LEU A 32 -1.34 -11.18 10.36
C LEU A 32 -2.12 -12.13 9.43
N VAL A 33 -3.29 -11.73 8.95
CA VAL A 33 -4.07 -12.49 7.95
C VAL A 33 -3.29 -12.71 6.65
N VAL A 34 -2.32 -11.86 6.32
CA VAL A 34 -1.50 -11.99 5.12
C VAL A 34 -0.39 -13.06 5.28
N VAL A 35 0.02 -13.37 6.50
CA VAL A 35 1.10 -14.34 6.77
C VAL A 35 0.85 -15.72 6.15
N PRO A 36 -0.35 -16.34 6.25
CA PRO A 36 -0.66 -17.60 5.56
C PRO A 36 -0.48 -17.52 4.04
N PHE A 37 -0.79 -16.39 3.42
CA PHE A 37 -0.62 -16.19 1.97
C PHE A 37 0.86 -16.09 1.59
N ILE A 38 1.67 -15.40 2.41
CA ILE A 38 3.14 -15.36 2.24
C ILE A 38 3.71 -16.78 2.37
N PHE A 39 3.24 -17.54 3.37
CA PHE A 39 3.65 -18.93 3.57
C PHE A 39 3.29 -19.80 2.37
N ASP A 40 2.06 -19.65 1.84
CA ASP A 40 1.65 -20.40 0.65
C ASP A 40 2.49 -20.04 -0.58
N ALA A 41 2.75 -18.75 -0.81
CA ALA A 41 3.49 -18.28 -1.98
C ALA A 41 4.94 -18.83 -2.05
N TYR A 42 5.60 -18.96 -0.89
CA TYR A 42 7.00 -19.41 -0.83
C TYR A 42 7.18 -20.90 -0.55
N ILE A 43 6.33 -21.49 0.30
CA ILE A 43 6.54 -22.82 0.86
C ILE A 43 5.54 -23.84 0.30
N THR A 44 4.23 -23.65 0.53
CA THR A 44 3.21 -24.65 0.21
C THR A 44 2.85 -24.67 -1.27
N LYS A 45 2.83 -23.50 -1.92
CA LYS A 45 2.45 -23.34 -3.34
C LYS A 45 1.17 -24.07 -3.71
N LYS A 46 0.21 -24.15 -2.77
CA LYS A 46 -1.10 -24.78 -2.99
C LYS A 46 -1.95 -23.94 -3.90
N ILE A 47 -1.92 -22.61 -3.73
CA ILE A 47 -2.64 -21.68 -4.57
C ILE A 47 -1.81 -21.46 -5.87
N PRO A 48 -2.35 -21.77 -7.04
CA PRO A 48 -1.63 -21.62 -8.30
C PRO A 48 -1.61 -20.14 -8.75
N TRP A 49 -0.91 -19.27 -8.02
CA TRP A 49 -0.83 -17.82 -8.29
C TRP A 49 -0.45 -17.47 -9.74
N THR A 50 0.29 -18.36 -10.40
CA THR A 50 0.82 -18.14 -11.74
C THR A 50 0.35 -19.21 -12.73
N TRP A 51 -0.88 -19.76 -12.53
CA TRP A 51 -1.44 -20.81 -13.39
C TRP A 51 -1.44 -20.44 -14.88
N TRP A 52 -1.68 -19.19 -15.18
CA TRP A 52 -1.74 -18.62 -16.52
C TRP A 52 -0.40 -18.70 -17.28
N ARG A 53 0.74 -18.69 -16.57
CA ARG A 53 2.09 -18.82 -17.19
C ARG A 53 2.31 -20.18 -17.85
N LYS A 54 1.55 -21.20 -17.45
CA LYS A 54 1.61 -22.56 -18.02
C LYS A 54 0.59 -22.76 -19.14
N SER A 55 -0.20 -21.77 -19.49
CA SER A 55 -1.20 -21.86 -20.56
C SER A 55 -0.51 -22.00 -21.92
N LYS A 56 -1.05 -22.89 -22.78
CA LYS A 56 -0.61 -23.04 -24.16
C LYS A 56 -1.02 -21.87 -25.06
N ASN A 57 -2.02 -21.09 -24.64
CA ASN A 57 -2.52 -19.95 -25.40
C ASN A 57 -1.69 -18.70 -25.11
N ARG A 58 -0.95 -18.22 -26.13
CA ARG A 58 -0.08 -17.03 -26.03
C ARG A 58 -0.86 -15.76 -25.63
N HIS A 59 -2.10 -15.61 -26.10
CA HIS A 59 -2.93 -14.46 -25.76
C HIS A 59 -3.26 -14.41 -24.26
N VAL A 60 -3.59 -15.58 -23.67
CA VAL A 60 -3.84 -15.68 -22.21
C VAL A 60 -2.61 -15.30 -21.43
N VAL A 61 -1.43 -15.77 -21.83
CA VAL A 61 -0.17 -15.44 -21.13
C VAL A 61 0.12 -13.93 -21.20
N THR A 62 -0.09 -13.31 -22.37
CA THR A 62 0.17 -11.88 -22.56
C THR A 62 -0.83 -11.03 -21.75
N VAL A 63 -2.14 -11.29 -21.90
CA VAL A 63 -3.19 -10.50 -21.21
C VAL A 63 -3.06 -10.64 -19.70
N MET A 64 -2.91 -11.86 -19.20
CA MET A 64 -2.74 -12.09 -17.76
C MET A 64 -1.44 -11.52 -17.21
N GLY A 65 -0.38 -11.46 -18.04
CA GLY A 65 0.86 -10.77 -17.68
C GLY A 65 0.66 -9.25 -17.49
N TRP A 66 -0.13 -8.62 -18.34
CA TRP A 66 -0.53 -7.21 -18.16
C TRP A 66 -1.37 -7.01 -16.92
N VAL A 67 -2.35 -7.88 -16.68
CA VAL A 67 -3.20 -7.82 -15.47
C VAL A 67 -2.34 -7.94 -14.21
N ASP A 68 -1.42 -8.90 -14.16
CA ASP A 68 -0.51 -9.09 -13.02
C ASP A 68 0.36 -7.84 -12.77
N ALA A 69 0.92 -7.26 -13.83
CA ALA A 69 1.72 -6.04 -13.74
C ALA A 69 0.90 -4.83 -13.25
N ILE A 70 -0.33 -4.65 -13.75
CA ILE A 70 -1.22 -3.57 -13.35
C ILE A 70 -1.64 -3.73 -11.88
N VAL A 71 -2.05 -4.93 -11.47
CA VAL A 71 -2.43 -5.21 -10.07
C VAL A 71 -1.25 -4.95 -9.14
N PHE A 72 -0.05 -5.44 -9.50
CA PHE A 72 1.16 -5.18 -8.72
C PHE A 72 1.45 -3.67 -8.61
N ALA A 73 1.38 -2.93 -9.72
CA ALA A 73 1.62 -1.49 -9.74
C ALA A 73 0.61 -0.73 -8.87
N LEU A 74 -0.69 -1.05 -8.97
CA LEU A 74 -1.74 -0.44 -8.16
C LEU A 74 -1.53 -0.67 -6.66
N VAL A 75 -1.21 -1.90 -6.27
CA VAL A 75 -0.94 -2.26 -4.87
C VAL A 75 0.32 -1.54 -4.37
N ALA A 76 1.41 -1.56 -5.15
CA ALA A 76 2.66 -0.90 -4.77
C ALA A 76 2.49 0.62 -4.61
N VAL A 77 1.87 1.29 -5.59
CA VAL A 77 1.60 2.73 -5.53
C VAL A 77 0.66 3.08 -4.37
N TYR A 78 -0.36 2.25 -4.12
CA TYR A 78 -1.26 2.44 -2.98
C TYR A 78 -0.48 2.44 -1.65
N PHE A 79 0.39 1.46 -1.42
CA PHE A 79 1.21 1.39 -0.20
C PHE A 79 2.19 2.55 -0.09
N VAL A 80 2.85 2.93 -1.20
CA VAL A 80 3.77 4.07 -1.22
C VAL A 80 3.04 5.36 -0.87
N ASN A 81 1.89 5.63 -1.50
CA ASN A 81 1.09 6.83 -1.23
C ASN A 81 0.51 6.86 0.18
N LEU A 82 0.20 5.68 0.73
CA LEU A 82 -0.39 5.60 2.06
C LEU A 82 0.63 5.86 3.17
N TYR A 83 1.82 5.28 3.07
CA TYR A 83 2.78 5.24 4.17
C TYR A 83 4.05 6.05 3.97
N PHE A 84 4.44 6.32 2.72
CA PHE A 84 5.73 6.94 2.42
C PHE A 84 5.60 8.35 1.89
N PHE A 85 5.06 8.51 0.69
CA PHE A 85 5.02 9.78 -0.01
C PHE A 85 3.68 9.96 -0.72
N GLN A 86 3.25 11.20 -0.84
CA GLN A 86 2.07 11.54 -1.62
C GLN A 86 2.23 12.90 -2.27
N ASN A 87 1.73 13.00 -3.51
CA ASN A 87 1.70 14.27 -4.23
C ASN A 87 0.43 15.03 -3.89
N TYR A 88 0.58 16.34 -3.67
CA TYR A 88 -0.51 17.27 -3.46
C TYR A 88 -0.35 18.47 -4.38
N VAL A 89 -1.45 19.16 -4.64
CA VAL A 89 -1.48 20.45 -5.32
C VAL A 89 -1.95 21.49 -4.32
N ILE A 90 -1.33 22.65 -4.30
CA ILE A 90 -1.71 23.76 -3.42
C ILE A 90 -3.04 24.36 -3.94
N PRO A 91 -4.14 24.25 -3.17
CA PRO A 91 -5.45 24.72 -3.64
C PRO A 91 -5.72 26.19 -3.32
N SER A 92 -4.98 26.83 -2.43
CA SER A 92 -5.26 28.16 -1.89
C SER A 92 -3.99 29.00 -1.70
N SER A 93 -4.16 30.32 -1.68
CA SER A 93 -3.09 31.30 -1.52
C SER A 93 -2.65 31.56 -0.07
N SER A 94 -3.05 30.74 0.88
CA SER A 94 -2.74 30.94 2.30
C SER A 94 -1.25 30.92 2.64
N LEU A 95 -0.43 30.30 1.78
CA LEU A 95 1.02 30.20 1.90
C LEU A 95 1.76 30.90 0.74
N GLU A 96 1.14 31.89 0.11
CA GLU A 96 1.60 32.50 -1.14
C GLU A 96 3.04 33.04 -1.12
N LYS A 97 3.54 33.41 0.07
CA LYS A 97 4.95 33.83 0.23
C LYS A 97 5.96 32.70 0.11
N SER A 98 5.53 31.47 0.34
CA SER A 98 6.40 30.28 0.32
C SER A 98 6.03 29.29 -0.78
N LEU A 99 4.74 29.14 -1.04
CA LEU A 99 4.15 28.18 -1.99
C LEU A 99 3.05 28.85 -2.78
N LEU A 100 3.06 28.76 -4.10
CA LEU A 100 2.06 29.35 -4.96
C LEU A 100 0.88 28.40 -5.17
N THR A 101 -0.31 28.97 -5.39
CA THR A 101 -1.49 28.20 -5.79
C THR A 101 -1.21 27.50 -7.13
N GLY A 102 -1.43 26.19 -7.17
CA GLY A 102 -1.14 25.34 -8.32
C GLY A 102 0.21 24.64 -8.27
N ASP A 103 1.07 24.93 -7.29
CA ASP A 103 2.31 24.21 -7.09
C ASP A 103 2.05 22.74 -6.72
N TYR A 104 2.90 21.86 -7.24
CA TYR A 104 2.90 20.44 -6.92
C TYR A 104 3.87 20.15 -5.80
N LEU A 105 3.38 19.54 -4.72
CA LEU A 105 4.19 19.17 -3.57
C LEU A 105 4.38 17.66 -3.50
N PHE A 106 5.61 17.26 -3.19
CA PHE A 106 5.94 15.89 -2.84
C PHE A 106 6.10 15.79 -1.31
N VAL A 107 5.06 15.30 -0.64
CA VAL A 107 4.97 15.29 0.82
C VAL A 107 5.45 13.96 1.38
N SER A 108 6.45 14.01 2.27
CA SER A 108 6.90 12.84 3.03
C SER A 108 5.98 12.58 4.21
N LYS A 109 5.39 11.40 4.26
CA LYS A 109 4.58 10.96 5.40
C LYS A 109 5.42 10.31 6.50
N MET A 110 6.63 9.87 6.16
CA MET A 110 7.52 9.24 7.14
C MET A 110 8.10 10.23 8.13
N SER A 111 8.23 11.50 7.76
CA SER A 111 8.84 12.52 8.63
C SER A 111 8.11 12.62 9.97
N TYR A 112 6.78 12.80 9.94
CA TYR A 112 5.95 12.94 11.14
C TYR A 112 5.00 11.76 11.38
N GLY A 113 5.18 10.70 10.62
CA GLY A 113 4.40 9.48 10.70
C GLY A 113 3.12 9.48 9.86
N PRO A 114 2.88 8.40 9.11
CA PRO A 114 1.68 8.26 8.28
C PRO A 114 0.43 8.05 9.14
N ARG A 115 -0.70 8.53 8.62
CA ARG A 115 -2.02 8.27 9.17
C ARG A 115 -2.51 6.89 8.70
N VAL A 116 -2.96 6.07 9.64
CA VAL A 116 -3.65 4.81 9.30
C VAL A 116 -5.04 5.13 8.77
N PRO A 117 -5.48 4.54 7.64
CA PRO A 117 -6.82 4.78 7.12
C PRO A 117 -7.89 4.40 8.13
N GLN A 118 -8.86 5.30 8.35
CA GLN A 118 -10.02 5.00 9.20
C GLN A 118 -10.98 4.01 8.53
N THR A 119 -11.07 4.05 7.20
CA THR A 119 -11.82 3.08 6.39
C THR A 119 -10.84 2.19 5.64
N PRO A 120 -10.47 1.02 6.21
CA PRO A 120 -9.42 0.15 5.63
C PRO A 120 -9.84 -0.46 4.29
N LEU A 121 -11.14 -0.58 4.06
CA LEU A 121 -11.70 -1.12 2.81
C LEU A 121 -12.08 0.03 1.89
N HIS A 122 -11.11 0.58 1.18
CA HIS A 122 -11.33 1.56 0.13
C HIS A 122 -10.57 1.19 -1.14
N MET A 123 -11.07 1.68 -2.26
CA MET A 123 -10.45 1.39 -3.55
C MET A 123 -9.12 2.15 -3.68
N PRO A 124 -8.03 1.47 -4.05
CA PRO A 124 -6.74 2.12 -4.25
C PRO A 124 -6.84 3.28 -5.24
N LEU A 125 -6.14 4.39 -4.92
CA LEU A 125 -6.05 5.59 -5.77
C LEU A 125 -7.35 6.37 -6.01
N ALA A 126 -8.48 5.93 -5.46
CA ALA A 126 -9.74 6.68 -5.50
C ALA A 126 -9.92 7.45 -4.18
N GLN A 127 -10.15 8.79 -4.25
CA GLN A 127 -10.23 9.60 -3.04
C GLN A 127 -11.59 9.44 -2.33
N HIS A 128 -12.68 9.78 -2.97
CA HIS A 128 -14.02 9.75 -2.37
C HIS A 128 -15.03 9.01 -3.21
N THR A 129 -15.03 9.27 -4.50
CA THR A 129 -15.99 8.69 -5.47
C THR A 129 -15.25 7.90 -6.53
N LEU A 130 -15.83 6.80 -6.97
CA LEU A 130 -15.32 6.05 -8.11
C LEU A 130 -15.54 6.85 -9.40
N PRO A 131 -14.50 7.05 -10.22
CA PRO A 131 -14.68 7.57 -11.56
C PRO A 131 -15.61 6.63 -12.34
N PHE A 132 -16.55 7.14 -13.09
CA PHE A 132 -17.59 6.47 -13.88
C PHE A 132 -18.87 6.05 -13.12
N PHE A 133 -18.80 5.59 -11.86
CA PHE A 133 -19.97 5.07 -11.15
C PHE A 133 -20.61 6.06 -10.17
N ASN A 134 -19.93 7.16 -9.87
CA ASN A 134 -20.38 8.21 -8.94
C ASN A 134 -20.83 7.68 -7.55
N CYS A 135 -20.34 6.49 -7.18
CA CYS A 135 -20.57 5.88 -5.87
C CYS A 135 -19.36 6.05 -4.96
N LYS A 136 -19.55 5.85 -3.65
CA LYS A 136 -18.46 5.92 -2.66
C LYS A 136 -17.38 4.89 -3.00
N SER A 137 -16.11 5.31 -2.93
CA SER A 137 -14.95 4.44 -3.19
C SER A 137 -14.53 3.62 -1.97
N TYR A 138 -15.25 3.70 -0.87
CA TYR A 138 -14.94 3.03 0.40
C TYR A 138 -16.18 2.44 1.05
N LEU A 139 -15.98 1.41 1.86
CA LEU A 139 -17.00 0.86 2.74
C LEU A 139 -16.97 1.61 4.08
N GLU A 140 -18.16 2.01 4.56
CA GLU A 140 -18.29 2.74 5.83
C GLU A 140 -17.96 1.86 7.05
N HIS A 141 -18.09 0.56 6.91
CA HIS A 141 -17.76 -0.40 7.96
C HIS A 141 -16.75 -1.45 7.42
N PRO A 142 -15.73 -1.82 8.23
CA PRO A 142 -15.37 -1.31 9.56
C PRO A 142 -14.76 0.10 9.50
N GLN A 143 -15.05 0.91 10.50
CA GLN A 143 -14.42 2.22 10.70
C GLN A 143 -13.54 2.14 11.95
N TRP A 144 -12.29 2.61 11.82
CA TRP A 144 -11.32 2.62 12.91
C TRP A 144 -11.14 4.02 13.46
N ASP A 145 -10.76 4.10 14.74
CA ASP A 145 -10.38 5.37 15.36
C ASP A 145 -9.15 5.97 14.67
N TYR A 146 -9.04 7.31 14.80
CA TYR A 146 -7.88 8.02 14.29
C TYR A 146 -6.60 7.49 14.93
N LYS A 147 -5.66 7.06 14.10
CA LYS A 147 -4.36 6.59 14.54
C LYS A 147 -3.27 7.10 13.60
N ARG A 148 -2.24 7.69 14.18
CA ARG A 148 -1.01 8.05 13.48
C ARG A 148 0.11 7.13 13.96
N VAL A 149 0.89 6.61 13.02
CA VAL A 149 2.10 5.83 13.33
C VAL A 149 3.21 6.80 13.67
N LYS A 150 4.13 6.41 14.56
CA LYS A 150 5.27 7.26 14.92
C LYS A 150 6.16 7.50 13.69
N GLY A 151 6.47 8.77 13.43
CA GLY A 151 7.39 9.20 12.38
C GLY A 151 8.86 9.13 12.80
N LEU A 152 9.73 9.62 11.92
CA LEU A 152 11.17 9.69 12.15
C LEU A 152 11.57 10.91 12.99
N GLY A 153 10.75 11.96 13.00
CA GLY A 153 10.98 13.19 13.75
C GLY A 153 9.70 13.77 14.33
N ASP A 154 9.86 14.79 15.14
CA ASP A 154 8.76 15.56 15.75
C ASP A 154 8.62 16.91 15.05
N VAL A 155 7.38 17.44 15.00
CA VAL A 155 7.08 18.76 14.40
C VAL A 155 7.75 19.85 15.18
N GLN A 156 8.46 20.74 14.48
CA GLN A 156 9.15 21.89 15.04
C GLN A 156 8.44 23.20 14.68
N LEU A 157 8.80 24.28 15.38
CA LEU A 157 8.32 25.61 15.05
C LEU A 157 8.79 25.99 13.63
N ASN A 158 7.87 26.57 12.86
CA ASN A 158 8.03 26.97 11.46
C ASN A 158 8.08 25.82 10.44
N ASP A 159 7.81 24.57 10.83
CA ASP A 159 7.64 23.50 9.87
C ASP A 159 6.37 23.69 9.04
N ILE A 160 6.47 23.51 7.74
CA ILE A 160 5.31 23.46 6.85
C ILE A 160 4.78 22.01 6.87
N VAL A 161 3.61 21.84 7.45
CA VAL A 161 2.97 20.53 7.62
C VAL A 161 1.67 20.43 6.82
N VAL A 162 1.37 19.23 6.31
CA VAL A 162 0.08 18.89 5.70
C VAL A 162 -0.68 17.99 6.66
N PHE A 163 -1.93 18.36 6.98
CA PHE A 163 -2.79 17.64 7.95
C PHE A 163 -4.20 17.41 7.42
#